data_341cb2f411914a1fb461d16f4153b5d9
#
_entry.id   341cb2f411914a1fb461d16f4153b5d9
#
_cell.length_a   1.000
_cell.length_b   1.000
_cell.length_c   1.000
_cell.angle_alpha   90.00
_cell.angle_beta   90.00
_cell.angle_gamma   90.00
#
_symmetry.space_group_name_H-M   'P 1'
#
loop_
_entity.id
_entity.type
_entity.pdbx_description
1 polymer ?
#
loop_
_entity_poly.entity_id
_entity_poly.type
_entity_poly.pdbx_seq_one_letter_code
_entity_poly.pdbx_strand_id
1 'polypeptide(L)'
;TLSVSRGSLDAYEFNVSTNIDDRYFFGLTLGLDDVDFLRTTDYWEQRTDKSGNIQDFGYANEQRITGTGFNFKFGAIVRPFANSPFRVGVTVESPTWYRLKYVDDQYLTTKYSWDDKEKVAVYDSAPKSYYKHYVYDLSNSYINYLEYLLTSPWKFRAQMGSTISTCFAWGVEYEFASYSCTSTRYPSEYGGTTLD
;
A
#
# COMPACT_ATOMS: atom_id res chain seq x y z
N THR A 1 11.09 10.09 -18.25
CA THR A 1 10.35 9.19 -17.34
C THR A 1 9.40 9.99 -16.48
N LEU A 2 8.15 9.59 -16.44
CA LEU A 2 7.13 10.12 -15.56
C LEU A 2 6.63 8.99 -14.67
N SER A 3 6.58 9.20 -13.35
CA SER A 3 5.98 8.25 -12.42
C SER A 3 4.97 8.99 -11.54
N VAL A 4 3.75 8.48 -11.51
CA VAL A 4 2.65 9.02 -10.71
C VAL A 4 2.15 7.94 -9.79
N SER A 5 2.04 8.26 -8.49
CA SER A 5 1.45 7.37 -7.50
C SER A 5 0.27 8.06 -6.84
N ARG A 6 -0.82 7.34 -6.67
CA ARG A 6 -2.03 7.79 -5.97
C ARG A 6 -2.63 6.62 -5.20
N GLY A 7 -3.32 6.91 -4.12
CA GLY A 7 -4.00 5.87 -3.38
C GLY A 7 -4.57 6.39 -2.07
N SER A 8 -5.34 5.55 -1.41
CA SER A 8 -5.88 5.78 -0.08
C SER A 8 -5.74 4.54 0.78
N LEU A 9 -5.69 4.77 2.07
CA LEU A 9 -5.88 3.77 3.11
C LEU A 9 -6.97 4.32 4.03
N ASP A 10 -8.17 3.79 3.86
CA ASP A 10 -9.34 4.23 4.62
C ASP A 10 -9.57 3.25 5.78
N ALA A 11 -9.65 3.77 7.00
CA ALA A 11 -9.87 2.99 8.21
C ALA A 11 -11.23 3.31 8.82
N TYR A 12 -12.05 2.30 8.99
CA TYR A 12 -13.34 2.37 9.66
C TYR A 12 -13.23 1.73 11.05
N GLU A 13 -13.42 2.52 12.10
CA GLU A 13 -13.28 2.05 13.47
C GLU A 13 -14.58 2.12 14.23
N PHE A 14 -14.95 1.01 14.84
CA PHE A 14 -16.08 0.91 15.75
C PHE A 14 -15.58 0.73 17.18
N ASN A 15 -15.94 1.67 18.06
CA ASN A 15 -15.46 1.74 19.42
C ASN A 15 -16.59 1.52 20.43
N VAL A 16 -16.31 0.69 21.45
CA VAL A 16 -17.14 0.54 22.63
C VAL A 16 -16.27 0.74 23.86
N SER A 17 -16.74 1.55 24.79
CA SER A 17 -16.03 1.79 26.04
C SER A 17 -16.97 1.76 27.23
N THR A 18 -16.40 1.40 28.38
CA THR A 18 -17.10 1.39 29.66
C THR A 18 -16.23 2.00 30.77
N ASN A 19 -16.89 2.54 31.76
CA ASN A 19 -16.27 3.11 32.96
C ASN A 19 -16.91 2.43 34.20
N ILE A 20 -16.09 1.97 35.11
CA ILE A 20 -16.51 1.36 36.37
C ILE A 20 -15.93 2.18 37.52
N ASP A 21 -16.81 2.72 38.35
CA ASP A 21 -16.52 3.49 39.56
C ASP A 21 -15.54 4.68 39.36
N ASP A 22 -15.52 5.25 38.13
CA ASP A 22 -14.55 6.31 37.75
C ASP A 22 -13.07 5.95 38.01
N ARG A 23 -12.80 4.67 38.16
CA ARG A 23 -11.46 4.14 38.44
C ARG A 23 -10.93 3.22 37.33
N TYR A 24 -11.83 2.44 36.71
CA TYR A 24 -11.46 1.46 35.70
C TYR A 24 -12.16 1.80 34.39
N PHE A 25 -11.40 2.01 33.36
CA PHE A 25 -11.89 2.33 32.02
C PHE A 25 -11.41 1.24 31.07
N PHE A 26 -12.32 0.69 30.30
CA PHE A 26 -12.03 -0.31 29.30
C PHE A 26 -12.56 0.15 27.95
N GLY A 27 -11.79 -0.13 26.90
CA GLY A 27 -12.18 0.16 25.53
C GLY A 27 -11.86 -1.00 24.61
N LEU A 28 -12.76 -1.26 23.69
CA LEU A 28 -12.58 -2.20 22.58
C LEU A 28 -12.85 -1.46 21.27
N THR A 29 -11.92 -1.59 20.33
CA THR A 29 -12.05 -1.07 18.98
C THR A 29 -11.97 -2.22 18.00
N LEU A 30 -12.88 -2.24 17.02
CA LEU A 30 -12.81 -3.09 15.84
C LEU A 30 -12.50 -2.20 14.65
N GLY A 31 -11.46 -2.53 13.90
CA GLY A 31 -10.99 -1.79 12.74
C GLY A 31 -11.15 -2.59 11.45
N LEU A 32 -11.62 -1.91 10.42
CA LEU A 32 -11.68 -2.40 9.04
C LEU A 32 -10.92 -1.40 8.17
N ASP A 33 -9.91 -1.87 7.47
CA ASP A 33 -9.10 -1.06 6.58
C ASP A 33 -9.44 -1.39 5.14
N ASP A 34 -9.52 -0.36 4.28
CA ASP A 34 -9.65 -0.48 2.83
C ASP A 34 -8.42 0.15 2.17
N VAL A 35 -7.81 -0.59 1.26
CA VAL A 35 -6.56 -0.21 0.58
C VAL A 35 -6.83 -0.09 -0.91
N ASP A 36 -6.57 1.07 -1.48
CA ASP A 36 -6.51 1.28 -2.94
C ASP A 36 -5.25 2.09 -3.27
N PHE A 37 -4.33 1.48 -4.00
CA PHE A 37 -3.08 2.11 -4.43
C PHE A 37 -2.87 1.83 -5.91
N LEU A 38 -2.54 2.90 -6.65
CA LEU A 38 -2.21 2.86 -8.08
C LEU A 38 -0.91 3.60 -8.34
N ARG A 39 -0.01 2.96 -9.05
CA ARG A 39 1.21 3.57 -9.55
C ARG A 39 1.30 3.36 -11.04
N THR A 40 1.45 4.45 -11.79
CA THR A 40 1.68 4.46 -13.22
C THR A 40 3.08 5.00 -13.50
N THR A 41 3.84 4.31 -14.33
CA THR A 41 5.17 4.75 -14.75
C THR A 41 5.24 4.72 -16.26
N ASP A 42 5.58 5.86 -16.86
CA ASP A 42 5.78 6.02 -18.28
C ASP A 42 7.24 6.39 -18.57
N TYR A 43 7.86 5.65 -19.46
CA TYR A 43 9.20 5.91 -19.95
C TYR A 43 9.18 6.00 -21.47
N TRP A 44 9.78 7.04 -22.01
CA TRP A 44 9.95 7.25 -23.46
C TRP A 44 11.39 7.56 -23.76
N GLU A 45 11.90 6.92 -24.83
CA GLU A 45 13.21 7.16 -25.38
C GLU A 45 13.12 7.25 -26.90
N GLN A 46 13.87 8.18 -27.47
CA GLN A 46 14.02 8.33 -28.90
C GLN A 46 15.49 8.15 -29.29
N ARG A 47 15.74 7.32 -30.26
CA ARG A 47 17.06 7.06 -30.80
C ARG A 47 17.07 7.33 -32.30
N THR A 48 18.08 8.06 -32.78
CA THR A 48 18.34 8.24 -34.21
C THR A 48 19.55 7.41 -34.60
N ASP A 49 19.44 6.61 -35.63
CA ASP A 49 20.54 5.85 -36.16
C ASP A 49 21.47 6.72 -37.04
N LYS A 50 22.59 6.16 -37.51
CA LYS A 50 23.55 6.87 -38.35
C LYS A 50 23.00 7.23 -39.74
N SER A 51 21.89 6.63 -40.12
CA SER A 51 21.19 6.86 -41.41
C SER A 51 20.05 7.86 -41.25
N GLY A 52 19.85 8.42 -40.05
CA GLY A 52 18.80 9.39 -39.77
C GLY A 52 17.42 8.76 -39.48
N ASN A 53 17.32 7.44 -39.37
CA ASN A 53 16.08 6.78 -38.99
C ASN A 53 15.82 6.98 -37.51
N ILE A 54 14.57 7.28 -37.19
CA ILE A 54 14.11 7.50 -35.82
C ILE A 54 13.47 6.21 -35.29
N GLN A 55 13.89 5.84 -34.12
CA GLN A 55 13.34 4.73 -33.34
C GLN A 55 12.83 5.28 -32.01
N ASP A 56 11.55 5.14 -31.78
CA ASP A 56 10.94 5.48 -30.51
C ASP A 56 10.67 4.20 -29.70
N PHE A 57 10.98 4.26 -28.45
CA PHE A 57 10.74 3.23 -27.48
C PHE A 57 9.92 3.79 -26.33
N GLY A 58 8.80 3.16 -26.02
CA GLY A 58 7.96 3.50 -24.90
C GLY A 58 7.73 2.28 -24.01
N TYR A 59 7.84 2.47 -22.72
CA TYR A 59 7.49 1.49 -21.70
C TYR A 59 6.52 2.12 -20.72
N ALA A 60 5.36 1.53 -20.56
CA ALA A 60 4.38 1.90 -19.56
C ALA A 60 4.13 0.74 -18.61
N ASN A 61 4.06 1.04 -17.33
CA ASN A 61 3.77 0.07 -16.28
C ASN A 61 2.70 0.63 -15.34
N GLU A 62 1.65 -0.13 -15.14
CA GLU A 62 0.59 0.18 -14.17
C GLU A 62 0.56 -0.89 -13.09
N GLN A 63 0.79 -0.47 -11.85
CA GLN A 63 0.76 -1.32 -10.67
C GLN A 63 -0.42 -0.92 -9.79
N ARG A 64 -1.29 -1.86 -9.49
CA ARG A 64 -2.44 -1.62 -8.62
C ARG A 64 -2.44 -2.60 -7.45
N ILE A 65 -2.64 -2.06 -6.24
CA ILE A 65 -2.83 -2.84 -5.03
C ILE A 65 -4.19 -2.47 -4.44
N THR A 66 -5.05 -3.45 -4.28
CA THR A 66 -6.36 -3.27 -3.63
C THR A 66 -6.57 -4.35 -2.59
N GLY A 67 -7.34 -4.04 -1.57
CA GLY A 67 -7.71 -5.06 -0.59
C GLY A 67 -8.25 -4.50 0.70
N THR A 68 -8.52 -5.40 1.64
CA THR A 68 -9.11 -5.06 2.93
C THR A 68 -8.30 -5.65 4.07
N GLY A 69 -8.35 -4.99 5.21
CA GLY A 69 -7.73 -5.44 6.45
C GLY A 69 -8.72 -5.45 7.61
N PHE A 70 -8.44 -6.29 8.60
CA PHE A 70 -9.18 -6.34 9.85
C PHE A 70 -8.21 -6.31 11.03
N ASN A 71 -8.54 -5.56 12.06
CA ASN A 71 -7.81 -5.53 13.32
C ASN A 71 -8.74 -5.27 14.51
N PHE A 72 -8.23 -5.48 15.71
CA PHE A 72 -8.89 -5.05 16.93
C PHE A 72 -7.89 -4.46 17.91
N LYS A 73 -8.37 -3.55 18.78
CA LYS A 73 -7.57 -2.91 19.81
C LYS A 73 -8.32 -3.04 21.14
N PHE A 74 -7.61 -3.38 22.18
CA PHE A 74 -8.13 -3.40 23.54
C PHE A 74 -7.30 -2.48 24.42
N GLY A 75 -7.96 -1.59 25.16
CA GLY A 75 -7.34 -0.66 26.07
C GLY A 75 -7.93 -0.73 27.48
N ALA A 76 -7.09 -0.59 28.48
CA ALA A 76 -7.50 -0.46 29.86
C ALA A 76 -6.75 0.71 30.52
N ILE A 77 -7.48 1.55 31.23
CA ILE A 77 -6.93 2.65 32.03
C ILE A 77 -7.39 2.50 33.47
N VAL A 78 -6.49 2.69 34.40
CA VAL A 78 -6.76 2.63 35.84
C VAL A 78 -6.34 3.91 36.50
N ARG A 79 -7.17 4.39 37.42
CA ARG A 79 -6.83 5.43 38.40
C ARG A 79 -6.45 4.77 39.73
N PRO A 80 -5.15 4.54 40.00
CA PRO A 80 -4.73 3.78 41.20
C PRO A 80 -5.09 4.48 42.49
N PHE A 81 -5.15 5.82 42.48
CA PHE A 81 -5.43 6.62 43.69
C PHE A 81 -6.73 7.39 43.53
N ALA A 82 -7.71 7.18 44.43
CA ALA A 82 -9.04 7.78 44.36
C ALA A 82 -9.03 9.32 44.31
N ASN A 83 -8.10 9.94 45.04
CA ASN A 83 -7.99 11.40 45.19
C ASN A 83 -6.92 12.02 44.25
N SER A 84 -6.37 11.27 43.34
CA SER A 84 -5.33 11.72 42.40
C SER A 84 -5.84 11.68 40.98
N PRO A 85 -5.52 12.68 40.17
CA PRO A 85 -5.80 12.65 38.73
C PRO A 85 -4.86 11.72 37.95
N PHE A 86 -3.91 11.05 38.62
CA PHE A 86 -2.95 10.15 38.00
C PHE A 86 -3.63 8.93 37.42
N ARG A 87 -3.27 8.59 36.18
CA ARG A 87 -3.82 7.45 35.39
C ARG A 87 -2.68 6.65 34.79
N VAL A 88 -2.86 5.36 34.77
CA VAL A 88 -1.99 4.41 34.08
C VAL A 88 -2.85 3.59 33.12
N GLY A 89 -2.35 3.39 31.92
CA GLY A 89 -3.08 2.63 30.90
C GLY A 89 -2.17 1.67 30.16
N VAL A 90 -2.80 0.65 29.62
CA VAL A 90 -2.20 -0.28 28.68
C VAL A 90 -3.12 -0.45 27.50
N THR A 91 -2.53 -0.62 26.30
CA THR A 91 -3.27 -0.91 25.09
C THR A 91 -2.57 -2.05 24.35
N VAL A 92 -3.35 -2.99 23.88
CA VAL A 92 -2.91 -4.08 23.01
C VAL A 92 -3.63 -3.92 21.68
N GLU A 93 -2.87 -3.85 20.60
CA GLU A 93 -3.38 -3.81 19.23
C GLU A 93 -2.98 -5.11 18.54
N SER A 94 -4.00 -5.81 18.01
CA SER A 94 -3.76 -7.01 17.22
C SER A 94 -3.03 -6.68 15.92
N PRO A 95 -2.42 -7.66 15.27
CA PRO A 95 -2.07 -7.53 13.86
C PRO A 95 -3.28 -7.08 13.03
N THR A 96 -3.02 -6.33 11.98
CA THR A 96 -3.98 -6.17 10.90
C THR A 96 -3.74 -7.30 9.91
N TRP A 97 -4.77 -8.08 9.69
CA TRP A 97 -4.76 -9.14 8.68
C TRP A 97 -5.31 -8.58 7.39
N TYR A 98 -4.40 -8.27 6.47
CA TYR A 98 -4.74 -7.79 5.14
C TYR A 98 -4.88 -8.94 4.15
N ARG A 99 -5.92 -8.89 3.32
CA ARG A 99 -6.00 -9.65 2.07
C ARG A 99 -5.84 -8.67 0.93
N LEU A 100 -4.71 -8.74 0.26
CA LEU A 100 -4.31 -7.82 -0.79
C LEU A 100 -4.24 -8.52 -2.14
N LYS A 101 -4.64 -7.77 -3.16
CA LYS A 101 -4.57 -8.14 -4.56
C LYS A 101 -3.63 -7.17 -5.26
N TYR A 102 -2.59 -7.70 -5.88
CA TYR A 102 -1.65 -6.98 -6.71
C TYR A 102 -1.91 -7.30 -8.18
N VAL A 103 -1.98 -6.28 -9.00
CA VAL A 103 -2.08 -6.38 -10.46
C VAL A 103 -0.96 -5.54 -11.06
N ASP A 104 -0.23 -6.10 -12.00
CA ASP A 104 0.88 -5.43 -12.69
C ASP A 104 0.68 -5.59 -14.20
N ASP A 105 0.37 -4.47 -14.86
CA ASP A 105 0.19 -4.40 -16.30
C ASP A 105 1.37 -3.66 -16.92
N GLN A 106 1.99 -4.28 -17.92
CA GLN A 106 3.17 -3.75 -18.59
C GLN A 106 2.94 -3.65 -20.09
N TYR A 107 3.23 -2.49 -20.63
CA TYR A 107 3.08 -2.18 -22.05
C TYR A 107 4.41 -1.75 -22.64
N LEU A 108 4.82 -2.37 -23.72
CA LEU A 108 5.98 -2.01 -24.49
C LEU A 108 5.54 -1.53 -25.88
N THR A 109 5.93 -0.31 -26.22
CA THR A 109 5.64 0.27 -27.53
C THR A 109 6.95 0.60 -28.22
N THR A 110 7.12 0.13 -29.45
CA THR A 110 8.26 0.50 -30.29
C THR A 110 7.76 1.06 -31.63
N LYS A 111 8.31 2.19 -32.03
CA LYS A 111 8.04 2.81 -33.34
C LYS A 111 9.35 2.92 -34.09
N TYR A 112 9.35 2.46 -35.34
CA TYR A 112 10.49 2.58 -36.23
C TYR A 112 10.07 3.41 -37.45
N SER A 113 10.89 4.37 -37.83
CA SER A 113 10.82 4.98 -39.15
C SER A 113 11.98 4.50 -39.98
N TRP A 114 11.75 4.02 -41.16
CA TRP A 114 12.78 3.75 -42.15
C TRP A 114 12.37 4.17 -43.54
N ASP A 115 13.32 4.41 -44.39
CA ASP A 115 13.12 4.93 -45.75
C ASP A 115 12.81 3.83 -46.78
N ASP A 116 12.55 2.62 -46.35
CA ASP A 116 12.31 1.48 -47.25
C ASP A 116 10.82 1.34 -47.56
N LYS A 117 10.50 1.52 -48.87
CA LYS A 117 9.13 1.61 -49.39
C LYS A 117 8.32 0.32 -49.31
N GLU A 118 8.94 -0.80 -48.92
CA GLU A 118 8.30 -2.10 -49.03
C GLU A 118 7.77 -2.70 -47.70
N LYS A 119 8.05 -2.11 -46.55
CA LYS A 119 7.71 -2.76 -45.27
C LYS A 119 7.02 -1.82 -44.32
N VAL A 120 5.78 -1.71 -44.52
CA VAL A 120 4.95 -0.71 -43.88
C VAL A 120 4.13 -1.29 -42.75
N ALA A 121 4.24 -0.73 -41.60
CA ALA A 121 3.05 -0.38 -40.90
C ALA A 121 3.16 1.11 -40.62
N VAL A 122 2.39 1.84 -41.31
CA VAL A 122 2.27 3.26 -41.16
C VAL A 122 1.58 3.55 -39.86
N TYR A 123 2.16 4.36 -39.07
CA TYR A 123 1.42 5.07 -38.10
C TYR A 123 1.91 6.52 -38.00
N ASP A 124 0.98 7.34 -38.22
CA ASP A 124 0.90 8.72 -37.83
C ASP A 124 0.95 9.75 -38.95
N SER A 125 0.25 10.80 -38.69
CA SER A 125 -0.14 11.97 -39.43
C SER A 125 0.96 12.80 -40.09
N ALA A 126 2.17 12.31 -40.16
CA ALA A 126 3.24 12.99 -40.91
C ALA A 126 3.32 12.44 -42.34
N PRO A 127 3.14 13.23 -43.37
CA PRO A 127 2.91 12.75 -44.75
C PRO A 127 4.14 12.18 -45.47
N LYS A 128 5.26 11.96 -44.80
CA LYS A 128 6.51 11.51 -45.46
C LYS A 128 7.35 10.48 -44.70
N SER A 129 6.91 9.98 -43.57
CA SER A 129 7.62 8.96 -42.83
C SER A 129 6.73 7.77 -42.53
N TYR A 130 7.23 6.58 -42.82
CA TYR A 130 6.55 5.34 -42.55
C TYR A 130 7.02 4.79 -41.20
N TYR A 131 6.10 4.67 -40.27
CA TYR A 131 6.40 4.09 -38.95
C TYR A 131 5.84 2.68 -38.86
N LYS A 132 6.64 1.75 -38.46
CA LYS A 132 6.14 0.45 -38.04
C LYS A 132 5.92 0.50 -36.54
N HIS A 133 4.66 0.39 -36.16
CA HIS A 133 4.25 0.35 -34.77
C HIS A 133 4.10 -1.11 -34.33
N TYR A 134 4.94 -1.57 -33.44
CA TYR A 134 4.75 -2.82 -32.73
C TYR A 134 4.31 -2.47 -31.33
N VAL A 135 3.07 -2.78 -31.01
CA VAL A 135 2.60 -2.83 -29.63
C VAL A 135 2.77 -4.27 -29.19
N TYR A 136 3.73 -4.53 -28.38
CA TYR A 136 3.78 -5.75 -27.62
C TYR A 136 2.95 -5.50 -26.38
N ASP A 137 1.71 -5.96 -26.42
CA ASP A 137 0.86 -6.02 -25.26
C ASP A 137 1.37 -7.17 -24.38
N LEU A 138 2.24 -6.84 -23.44
CA LEU A 138 2.74 -7.81 -22.47
C LEU A 138 1.66 -8.15 -21.43
N SER A 139 0.57 -7.39 -21.38
CA SER A 139 -0.55 -7.68 -20.48
C SER A 139 -1.21 -9.01 -20.79
N ASN A 140 -1.20 -9.41 -22.07
CA ASN A 140 -1.71 -10.72 -22.48
C ASN A 140 -0.73 -11.87 -22.21
N SER A 141 0.53 -11.56 -21.90
CA SER A 141 1.55 -12.59 -21.62
C SER A 141 1.78 -12.80 -20.14
N TYR A 142 1.58 -11.78 -19.31
CA TYR A 142 1.84 -11.80 -17.88
C TYR A 142 1.00 -10.73 -17.17
N ILE A 143 -0.31 -10.96 -17.03
CA ILE A 143 -1.02 -10.33 -15.94
C ILE A 143 -0.47 -11.01 -14.68
N ASN A 144 0.47 -10.37 -14.03
CA ASN A 144 0.88 -10.78 -12.70
C ASN A 144 -0.24 -10.41 -11.73
N TYR A 145 -1.17 -11.33 -11.63
CA TYR A 145 -2.21 -11.31 -10.62
C TYR A 145 -1.69 -12.07 -9.42
N LEU A 146 -1.50 -11.37 -8.32
CA LEU A 146 -1.03 -11.98 -7.09
C LEU A 146 -1.97 -11.62 -5.95
N GLU A 147 -2.58 -12.62 -5.35
CA GLU A 147 -3.23 -12.45 -4.06
C GLU A 147 -2.27 -12.86 -2.95
N TYR A 148 -2.20 -12.06 -1.89
CA TYR A 148 -1.39 -12.37 -0.74
C TYR A 148 -2.03 -11.89 0.55
N LEU A 149 -1.72 -12.59 1.64
CA LEU A 149 -2.10 -12.25 2.98
C LEU A 149 -0.90 -11.57 3.65
N LEU A 150 -1.10 -10.35 4.11
CA LEU A 150 -0.11 -9.59 4.86
C LEU A 150 -0.59 -9.45 6.30
N THR A 151 0.27 -9.83 7.24
CA THR A 151 -0.02 -9.69 8.67
C THR A 151 0.95 -8.67 9.26
N SER A 152 0.41 -7.60 9.85
CA SER A 152 1.20 -6.58 10.55
C SER A 152 1.62 -7.06 11.95
N PRO A 153 2.57 -6.38 12.63
CA PRO A 153 2.99 -6.80 13.96
C PRO A 153 1.93 -6.50 15.03
N TRP A 154 2.01 -7.22 16.15
CA TRP A 154 1.36 -6.84 17.39
C TRP A 154 2.00 -5.55 17.93
N LYS A 155 1.16 -4.68 18.52
CA LYS A 155 1.63 -3.48 19.20
C LYS A 155 1.12 -3.46 20.64
N PHE A 156 2.01 -3.11 21.54
CA PHE A 156 1.73 -2.96 22.96
C PHE A 156 2.12 -1.55 23.37
N ARG A 157 1.18 -0.85 24.03
CA ARG A 157 1.43 0.50 24.54
C ARG A 157 1.23 0.52 26.03
N ALA A 158 2.15 1.15 26.73
CA ALA A 158 2.02 1.52 28.13
C ALA A 158 2.01 3.04 28.22
N GLN A 159 1.08 3.57 29.00
CA GLN A 159 0.88 5.00 29.11
C GLN A 159 0.62 5.42 30.56
N MET A 160 1.08 6.59 30.91
CA MET A 160 0.75 7.21 32.19
C MET A 160 0.62 8.72 32.03
N GLY A 161 -0.22 9.30 32.85
CA GLY A 161 -0.43 10.74 32.81
C GLY A 161 -1.17 11.26 34.02
N SER A 162 -1.09 12.57 34.20
CA SER A 162 -1.76 13.27 35.30
C SER A 162 -2.04 14.71 34.90
N THR A 163 -3.01 15.31 35.58
CA THR A 163 -3.24 16.74 35.55
C THR A 163 -2.70 17.37 36.82
N ILE A 164 -1.96 18.49 36.69
CA ILE A 164 -1.47 19.30 37.80
C ILE A 164 -2.21 20.62 37.72
N SER A 165 -3.15 20.85 38.64
CA SER A 165 -4.02 22.02 38.57
C SER A 165 -4.94 22.03 37.33
N THR A 166 -5.70 23.10 37.15
CA THR A 166 -6.66 23.27 36.03
C THR A 166 -6.02 23.63 34.70
N CYS A 167 -4.72 23.93 34.68
CA CYS A 167 -4.05 24.48 33.49
C CYS A 167 -2.87 23.62 32.95
N PHE A 168 -2.47 22.56 33.66
CA PHE A 168 -1.36 21.73 33.19
C PHE A 168 -1.69 20.25 33.23
N ALA A 169 -1.44 19.57 32.10
CA ALA A 169 -1.54 18.12 31.98
C ALA A 169 -0.26 17.58 31.33
N TRP A 170 0.17 16.41 31.76
CA TRP A 170 1.30 15.71 31.16
C TRP A 170 0.95 14.23 30.92
N GLY A 171 1.60 13.63 29.91
CA GLY A 171 1.46 12.22 29.63
C GLY A 171 2.73 11.69 28.96
N VAL A 172 3.02 10.43 29.22
CA VAL A 172 4.10 9.67 28.60
C VAL A 172 3.51 8.38 28.08
N GLU A 173 3.87 8.01 26.85
CA GLU A 173 3.49 6.78 26.20
C GLU A 173 4.74 6.08 25.69
N TYR A 174 4.77 4.77 25.84
CA TYR A 174 5.77 3.88 25.24
C TYR A 174 5.07 2.83 24.40
N GLU A 175 5.46 2.71 23.12
CA GLU A 175 4.96 1.70 22.21
C GLU A 175 6.06 0.68 21.91
N PHE A 176 5.72 -0.59 21.99
CA PHE A 176 6.52 -1.70 21.53
C PHE A 176 5.80 -2.43 20.38
N ALA A 177 6.48 -2.56 19.25
CA ALA A 177 5.99 -3.31 18.08
C ALA A 177 6.99 -4.40 17.70
N SER A 178 6.52 -5.65 17.62
CA SER A 178 7.36 -6.80 17.28
C SER A 178 7.27 -7.09 15.78
N TYR A 179 8.15 -6.52 14.99
CA TYR A 179 8.18 -6.71 13.54
C TYR A 179 8.58 -8.12 13.11
N SER A 180 9.18 -8.91 13.99
CA SER A 180 9.48 -10.34 13.75
C SER A 180 8.23 -11.21 13.54
N CYS A 181 7.05 -10.69 13.91
CA CYS A 181 5.76 -11.37 13.72
C CYS A 181 5.05 -10.95 12.41
N THR A 182 5.67 -10.09 11.61
CA THR A 182 5.15 -9.73 10.29
C THR A 182 5.34 -10.89 9.33
N SER A 183 4.30 -11.29 8.63
CA SER A 183 4.39 -12.36 7.64
C SER A 183 3.60 -12.06 6.39
N THR A 184 4.13 -12.53 5.25
CA THR A 184 3.44 -12.50 3.96
C THR A 184 3.22 -13.94 3.52
N ARG A 185 1.99 -14.31 3.21
CA ARG A 185 1.62 -15.65 2.75
C ARG A 185 0.93 -15.57 1.41
N TYR A 186 1.32 -16.46 0.50
CA TYR A 186 0.66 -16.64 -0.79
C TYR A 186 -0.29 -17.82 -0.70
N PRO A 187 -1.53 -17.73 -1.24
CA PRO A 187 -2.43 -18.86 -1.32
C PRO A 187 -1.79 -20.01 -2.11
N SER A 188 -2.06 -21.24 -1.69
CA SER A 188 -1.40 -22.45 -2.19
C SER A 188 -1.64 -22.79 -3.67
N GLU A 189 -2.51 -22.08 -4.36
CA GLU A 189 -2.74 -22.24 -5.82
C GLU A 189 -1.52 -21.85 -6.67
N TYR A 190 -0.55 -21.13 -6.11
CA TYR A 190 0.68 -20.69 -6.79
C TYR A 190 1.95 -21.25 -6.13
N GLY A 191 1.89 -22.45 -5.54
CA GLY A 191 3.06 -23.10 -4.95
C GLY A 191 3.56 -22.35 -3.71
N GLY A 192 2.74 -22.33 -2.66
CA GLY A 192 2.93 -21.54 -1.46
C GLY A 192 4.32 -21.61 -0.84
N THR A 193 5.06 -20.56 -0.96
CA THR A 193 6.23 -20.26 -0.13
C THR A 193 5.88 -19.17 0.86
N THR A 194 5.99 -19.49 2.15
CA THR A 194 6.05 -18.46 3.21
C THR A 194 7.41 -17.79 3.12
N LEU A 195 7.43 -16.49 2.91
CA LEU A 195 8.61 -15.68 3.15
C LEU A 195 8.47 -15.10 4.56
N ASP A 196 9.24 -15.65 5.49
CA ASP A 196 9.41 -15.12 6.86
C ASP A 196 10.44 -14.00 6.87
#